data_5af9f9e48c73ae0c1ad0379ac059362c
#
_entry.id   5af9f9e48c73ae0c1ad0379ac059362c
#
_cell.length_a   1.000
_cell.length_b   1.000
_cell.length_c   1.000
_cell.angle_alpha   90.00
_cell.angle_beta   90.00
_cell.angle_gamma   90.00
#
_symmetry.space_group_name_H-M   'P 1'
#
loop_
_entity.id
_entity.type
_entity.pdbx_description
1 polymer ?
#
loop_
_entity_poly.entity_id
_entity_poly.type
_entity_poly.pdbx_seq_one_letter_code
_entity_poly.pdbx_strand_id
1 'polypeptide(L)'
;MLLASCSSSADDTSPVVAEVYGQELHLGDIEGLVPAGLSAEDSMAVVKNYVEQWIRQAVILAKAEKNVEDDFARELQEYKNNLLVYAYERQIVDQLIDTAVTARQIREYYNEHKTEFVLKSSIVKAVYVTAPVKHPAVAKIKKIILRDRFGDSDVLELEETASRNGFNGYYDASVWMPFVALQTVIPVTAYNEQLFLRQHRTITLSDDSLFYAARILNYKVTDETSPLELQHDNIRAIILNHRKIDILNKLRSDLLKEAEEGGYVKRKF
;
A
#
# COMPACT_ATOMS: atom_id res chain seq x y z
N MET A 1 54.28 -17.14 -8.16
CA MET A 1 53.03 -17.93 -8.17
C MET A 1 51.90 -16.93 -8.37
N LEU A 2 51.49 -16.83 -9.62
CA LEU A 2 50.43 -15.88 -10.03
C LEU A 2 49.08 -16.51 -9.70
N LEU A 3 48.35 -15.92 -8.75
CA LEU A 3 46.98 -16.28 -8.50
C LEU A 3 46.11 -15.50 -9.50
N ALA A 4 45.66 -16.18 -10.51
CA ALA A 4 44.61 -15.69 -11.41
C ALA A 4 43.29 -15.58 -10.64
N SER A 5 42.83 -14.36 -10.44
CA SER A 5 41.48 -14.06 -9.97
C SER A 5 40.51 -14.39 -11.11
N CYS A 6 39.84 -15.53 -11.03
CA CYS A 6 38.70 -15.83 -11.89
C CYS A 6 37.52 -14.99 -11.39
N SER A 7 37.27 -13.88 -12.08
CA SER A 7 35.92 -13.30 -12.11
C SER A 7 35.09 -14.23 -13.00
N SER A 8 34.21 -15.05 -12.41
CA SER A 8 33.22 -15.81 -13.15
C SER A 8 32.09 -14.84 -13.60
N SER A 9 32.32 -14.18 -14.75
CA SER A 9 31.22 -13.87 -15.64
C SER A 9 30.71 -15.23 -16.12
N ALA A 10 29.46 -15.57 -15.85
CA ALA A 10 28.79 -16.65 -16.53
C ALA A 10 28.97 -16.34 -18.04
N ASP A 11 29.69 -17.23 -18.79
CA ASP A 11 29.73 -17.17 -20.23
C ASP A 11 28.27 -17.32 -20.72
N ASP A 12 27.62 -16.20 -20.99
CA ASP A 12 26.31 -16.21 -21.64
C ASP A 12 26.58 -16.61 -23.11
N THR A 13 26.36 -17.89 -23.41
CA THR A 13 26.51 -18.46 -24.75
C THR A 13 25.35 -18.09 -25.68
N SER A 14 24.42 -17.24 -25.23
CA SER A 14 23.31 -16.78 -26.05
C SER A 14 23.82 -15.83 -27.16
N PRO A 15 23.15 -15.75 -28.32
CA PRO A 15 23.53 -14.85 -29.40
C PRO A 15 23.64 -13.39 -28.99
N VAL A 16 24.74 -12.72 -29.44
CA VAL A 16 24.88 -11.27 -29.27
C VAL A 16 23.88 -10.52 -30.13
N VAL A 17 23.15 -9.62 -29.54
CA VAL A 17 22.08 -8.80 -30.18
C VAL A 17 22.58 -7.40 -30.52
N ALA A 18 23.46 -6.86 -29.68
CA ALA A 18 24.12 -5.57 -29.91
C ALA A 18 25.48 -5.55 -29.24
N GLU A 19 26.41 -4.74 -29.81
CA GLU A 19 27.74 -4.50 -29.24
C GLU A 19 28.08 -3.01 -29.27
N VAL A 20 28.63 -2.48 -28.17
CA VAL A 20 29.05 -1.08 -28.05
C VAL A 20 30.35 -1.01 -27.27
N TYR A 21 31.45 -0.57 -27.93
CA TYR A 21 32.77 -0.43 -27.32
C TYR A 21 33.27 -1.70 -26.60
N GLY A 22 32.91 -2.87 -27.11
CA GLY A 22 33.29 -4.17 -26.53
C GLY A 22 32.35 -4.64 -25.40
N GLN A 23 31.31 -3.92 -25.10
CA GLN A 23 30.20 -4.41 -24.26
C GLN A 23 29.16 -5.09 -25.13
N GLU A 24 28.79 -6.30 -24.81
CA GLU A 24 27.84 -7.11 -25.56
C GLU A 24 26.47 -7.17 -24.80
N LEU A 25 25.40 -7.05 -25.56
CA LEU A 25 24.04 -7.36 -25.12
C LEU A 25 23.66 -8.71 -25.70
N HIS A 26 23.39 -9.66 -24.86
CA HIS A 26 23.02 -11.01 -25.27
C HIS A 26 21.50 -11.19 -25.34
N LEU A 27 21.05 -12.18 -26.12
CA LEU A 27 19.63 -12.53 -26.25
C LEU A 27 19.03 -12.93 -24.88
N GLY A 28 19.81 -13.60 -24.03
CA GLY A 28 19.42 -13.97 -22.68
C GLY A 28 19.04 -12.76 -21.80
N ASP A 29 19.72 -11.61 -21.99
CA ASP A 29 19.47 -10.38 -21.22
C ASP A 29 18.08 -9.75 -21.53
N ILE A 30 17.51 -10.09 -22.69
CA ILE A 30 16.20 -9.58 -23.15
C ILE A 30 15.08 -10.63 -23.05
N GLU A 31 15.40 -11.84 -22.61
CA GLU A 31 14.38 -12.85 -22.31
C GLU A 31 13.46 -12.38 -21.15
N GLY A 32 12.14 -12.48 -21.38
CA GLY A 32 11.15 -12.03 -20.40
C GLY A 32 10.76 -10.55 -20.43
N LEU A 33 11.39 -9.71 -21.28
CA LEU A 33 11.00 -8.31 -21.47
C LEU A 33 9.68 -8.16 -22.23
N VAL A 34 9.33 -9.14 -23.06
CA VAL A 34 8.11 -9.10 -23.87
C VAL A 34 6.97 -9.71 -23.09
N PRO A 35 5.90 -8.95 -22.75
CA PRO A 35 4.72 -9.48 -22.10
C PRO A 35 4.05 -10.56 -22.96
N ALA A 36 3.54 -11.60 -22.31
CA ALA A 36 2.78 -12.64 -23.01
C ALA A 36 1.50 -12.06 -23.65
N GLY A 37 1.20 -12.49 -24.90
CA GLY A 37 -0.01 -12.10 -25.62
C GLY A 37 0.11 -10.90 -26.55
N LEU A 38 1.30 -10.35 -26.75
CA LEU A 38 1.55 -9.34 -27.78
C LEU A 38 1.62 -9.98 -29.18
N SER A 39 1.31 -9.18 -30.22
CA SER A 39 1.57 -9.56 -31.60
C SER A 39 3.07 -9.68 -31.88
N ALA A 40 3.46 -10.40 -32.93
CA ALA A 40 4.87 -10.52 -33.32
C ALA A 40 5.49 -9.14 -33.67
N GLU A 41 4.70 -8.24 -34.24
CA GLU A 41 5.13 -6.89 -34.62
C GLU A 41 5.35 -6.03 -33.35
N ASP A 42 4.42 -6.04 -32.40
CA ASP A 42 4.54 -5.30 -31.13
C ASP A 42 5.70 -5.86 -30.28
N SER A 43 5.86 -7.19 -30.26
CA SER A 43 6.99 -7.84 -29.56
C SER A 43 8.32 -7.39 -30.13
N MET A 44 8.44 -7.33 -31.45
CA MET A 44 9.65 -6.87 -32.13
C MET A 44 9.92 -5.38 -31.86
N ALA A 45 8.86 -4.56 -31.80
CA ALA A 45 8.98 -3.14 -31.45
C ALA A 45 9.49 -2.94 -30.01
N VAL A 46 9.01 -3.73 -29.04
CA VAL A 46 9.49 -3.70 -27.64
C VAL A 46 10.98 -4.04 -27.58
N VAL A 47 11.39 -5.14 -28.21
CA VAL A 47 12.80 -5.56 -28.25
C VAL A 47 13.68 -4.50 -28.91
N LYS A 48 13.28 -3.98 -30.07
CA LYS A 48 14.02 -2.94 -30.78
C LYS A 48 14.20 -1.68 -29.91
N ASN A 49 13.15 -1.21 -29.26
CA ASN A 49 13.21 -0.06 -28.39
C ASN A 49 14.16 -0.28 -27.21
N TYR A 50 14.15 -1.46 -26.61
CA TYR A 50 15.08 -1.82 -25.53
C TYR A 50 16.53 -1.82 -26.01
N VAL A 51 16.83 -2.47 -27.13
CA VAL A 51 18.17 -2.51 -27.72
C VAL A 51 18.70 -1.10 -28.02
N GLU A 52 17.86 -0.25 -28.62
CA GLU A 52 18.23 1.15 -28.91
C GLU A 52 18.47 1.97 -27.62
N GLN A 53 17.72 1.71 -26.57
CA GLN A 53 17.94 2.35 -25.27
C GLN A 53 19.23 1.84 -24.62
N TRP A 54 19.49 0.55 -24.66
CA TRP A 54 20.71 -0.05 -24.16
C TRP A 54 21.95 0.52 -24.90
N ILE A 55 21.91 0.58 -26.24
CA ILE A 55 23.00 1.17 -27.05
C ILE A 55 23.29 2.61 -26.59
N ARG A 56 22.27 3.43 -26.45
CA ARG A 56 22.44 4.83 -25.98
C ARG A 56 23.08 4.87 -24.59
N GLN A 57 22.62 4.05 -23.68
CA GLN A 57 23.18 3.96 -22.33
C GLN A 57 24.63 3.50 -22.33
N ALA A 58 24.96 2.46 -23.10
CA ALA A 58 26.33 1.93 -23.22
C ALA A 58 27.30 2.97 -23.83
N VAL A 59 26.87 3.73 -24.84
CA VAL A 59 27.68 4.84 -25.40
C VAL A 59 27.97 5.91 -24.35
N ILE A 60 26.97 6.31 -23.57
CA ILE A 60 27.12 7.31 -22.50
C ILE A 60 28.09 6.77 -21.43
N LEU A 61 27.89 5.52 -20.99
CA LEU A 61 28.73 4.89 -19.98
C LEU A 61 30.20 4.84 -20.41
N ALA A 62 30.46 4.36 -21.63
CA ALA A 62 31.84 4.29 -22.17
C ALA A 62 32.50 5.68 -22.29
N LYS A 63 31.72 6.74 -22.47
CA LYS A 63 32.23 8.12 -22.45
C LYS A 63 32.44 8.61 -21.02
N ALA A 64 31.53 8.29 -20.09
CA ALA A 64 31.64 8.67 -18.69
C ALA A 64 32.90 8.04 -18.06
N GLU A 65 33.12 6.75 -18.26
CA GLU A 65 34.33 6.03 -17.78
C GLU A 65 35.66 6.67 -18.23
N LYS A 66 35.68 7.36 -19.40
CA LYS A 66 36.86 8.03 -19.91
C LYS A 66 37.02 9.49 -19.46
N ASN A 67 35.95 10.14 -19.06
CA ASN A 67 35.95 11.58 -18.83
C ASN A 67 35.62 11.97 -17.38
N VAL A 68 35.13 11.02 -16.57
CA VAL A 68 34.91 11.24 -15.13
C VAL A 68 36.18 10.88 -14.39
N GLU A 69 36.77 11.85 -13.70
CA GLU A 69 38.02 11.68 -12.97
C GLU A 69 37.83 11.11 -11.56
N ASP A 70 36.60 11.03 -11.08
CA ASP A 70 36.28 10.52 -9.75
C ASP A 70 36.47 9.00 -9.66
N ASP A 71 37.20 8.59 -8.65
CA ASP A 71 37.35 7.16 -8.30
C ASP A 71 36.20 6.75 -7.36
N PHE A 72 35.19 6.11 -7.91
CA PHE A 72 34.05 5.58 -7.16
C PHE A 72 34.30 4.25 -6.46
N ALA A 73 35.51 3.75 -6.44
CA ALA A 73 35.82 2.42 -5.93
C ALA A 73 35.41 2.24 -4.46
N ARG A 74 35.61 3.27 -3.64
CA ARG A 74 35.20 3.25 -2.24
C ARG A 74 33.67 3.24 -2.09
N GLU A 75 32.99 4.12 -2.80
CA GLU A 75 31.52 4.23 -2.80
C GLU A 75 30.87 2.95 -3.31
N LEU A 76 31.40 2.37 -4.36
CA LEU A 76 30.94 1.08 -4.89
C LEU A 76 31.18 -0.06 -3.90
N GLN A 77 32.31 -0.07 -3.19
CA GLN A 77 32.59 -1.07 -2.16
C GLN A 77 31.64 -0.91 -0.96
N GLU A 78 31.41 0.31 -0.51
CA GLU A 78 30.43 0.59 0.57
C GLU A 78 29.02 0.19 0.14
N TYR A 79 28.61 0.50 -1.08
CA TYR A 79 27.31 0.09 -1.64
C TYR A 79 27.17 -1.45 -1.68
N LYS A 80 28.20 -2.14 -2.18
CA LYS A 80 28.22 -3.61 -2.21
C LYS A 80 28.13 -4.19 -0.80
N ASN A 81 28.87 -3.65 0.17
CA ASN A 81 28.82 -4.10 1.56
C ASN A 81 27.41 -3.92 2.16
N ASN A 82 26.82 -2.75 1.97
CA ASN A 82 25.48 -2.46 2.44
C ASN A 82 24.43 -3.38 1.81
N LEU A 83 24.55 -3.65 0.52
CA LEU A 83 23.65 -4.56 -0.20
C LEU A 83 23.77 -6.00 0.34
N LEU A 84 24.99 -6.48 0.59
CA LEU A 84 25.23 -7.81 1.15
C LEU A 84 24.67 -7.94 2.56
N VAL A 85 24.91 -6.93 3.42
CA VAL A 85 24.35 -6.91 4.79
C VAL A 85 22.81 -6.91 4.73
N TYR A 86 22.23 -6.05 3.90
CA TYR A 86 20.78 -5.99 3.73
C TYR A 86 20.20 -7.33 3.24
N ALA A 87 20.82 -7.94 2.22
CA ALA A 87 20.38 -9.22 1.66
C ALA A 87 20.44 -10.35 2.71
N TYR A 88 21.51 -10.40 3.50
CA TYR A 88 21.67 -11.37 4.58
C TYR A 88 20.65 -11.17 5.69
N GLU A 89 20.50 -9.93 6.18
CA GLU A 89 19.51 -9.60 7.21
C GLU A 89 18.09 -9.92 6.77
N ARG A 90 17.74 -9.60 5.53
CA ARG A 90 16.44 -9.93 4.93
C ARG A 90 16.22 -11.44 4.90
N GLN A 91 17.20 -12.21 4.44
CA GLN A 91 17.09 -13.68 4.40
C GLN A 91 16.83 -14.27 5.78
N ILE A 92 17.53 -13.79 6.82
CA ILE A 92 17.33 -14.26 8.20
C ILE A 92 15.94 -13.87 8.73
N VAL A 93 15.51 -12.65 8.46
CA VAL A 93 14.14 -12.22 8.84
C VAL A 93 13.10 -13.10 8.16
N ASP A 94 13.20 -13.32 6.85
CA ASP A 94 12.24 -14.13 6.08
C ASP A 94 12.17 -15.59 6.59
N GLN A 95 13.28 -16.12 7.12
CA GLN A 95 13.34 -17.47 7.70
C GLN A 95 12.77 -17.56 9.13
N LEU A 96 12.93 -16.51 9.93
CA LEU A 96 12.63 -16.57 11.36
C LEU A 96 11.34 -15.86 11.77
N ILE A 97 10.79 -15.00 10.93
CA ILE A 97 9.64 -14.20 11.30
C ILE A 97 8.37 -15.06 11.40
N ASP A 98 7.72 -15.01 12.57
CA ASP A 98 6.35 -15.49 12.69
C ASP A 98 5.39 -14.42 12.16
N THR A 99 4.76 -14.68 11.02
CA THR A 99 3.80 -13.78 10.38
C THR A 99 2.37 -13.92 10.91
N ALA A 100 2.11 -14.89 11.78
CA ALA A 100 0.79 -15.09 12.40
C ALA A 100 0.58 -14.06 13.52
N VAL A 101 -0.37 -13.15 13.33
CA VAL A 101 -0.79 -12.18 14.35
C VAL A 101 -2.23 -12.46 14.71
N THR A 102 -2.47 -12.78 15.98
CA THR A 102 -3.80 -13.15 16.47
C THR A 102 -4.66 -11.92 16.76
N ALA A 103 -5.98 -12.06 16.67
CA ALA A 103 -6.93 -11.01 17.05
C ALA A 103 -6.77 -10.56 18.52
N ARG A 104 -6.26 -11.46 19.39
CA ARG A 104 -5.94 -11.13 20.78
C ARG A 104 -4.77 -10.16 20.85
N GLN A 105 -3.66 -10.42 20.15
CA GLN A 105 -2.49 -9.54 20.12
C GLN A 105 -2.84 -8.16 19.58
N ILE A 106 -3.67 -8.10 18.52
CA ILE A 106 -4.14 -6.83 17.96
C ILE A 106 -4.95 -6.04 18.98
N ARG A 107 -5.87 -6.69 19.72
CA ARG A 107 -6.67 -6.02 20.77
C ARG A 107 -5.82 -5.56 21.96
N GLU A 108 -4.86 -6.38 22.39
CA GLU A 108 -3.92 -6.03 23.48
C GLU A 108 -3.12 -4.79 23.08
N TYR A 109 -2.47 -4.81 21.91
CA TYR A 109 -1.71 -3.68 21.39
C TYR A 109 -2.57 -2.41 21.28
N TYR A 110 -3.76 -2.52 20.70
CA TYR A 110 -4.68 -1.38 20.60
C TYR A 110 -5.03 -0.80 21.97
N ASN A 111 -5.30 -1.64 22.96
CA ASN A 111 -5.68 -1.17 24.31
C ASN A 111 -4.54 -0.47 25.04
N GLU A 112 -3.30 -0.94 24.84
CA GLU A 112 -2.10 -0.35 25.43
C GLU A 112 -1.73 1.00 24.78
N HIS A 113 -2.04 1.15 23.48
CA HIS A 113 -1.63 2.29 22.66
C HIS A 113 -2.79 3.16 22.17
N LYS A 114 -3.95 3.15 22.85
CA LYS A 114 -5.17 3.85 22.41
C LYS A 114 -4.97 5.33 22.08
N THR A 115 -4.10 6.00 22.81
CA THR A 115 -3.82 7.42 22.63
C THR A 115 -3.03 7.75 21.37
N GLU A 116 -2.43 6.73 20.74
CA GLU A 116 -1.69 6.89 19.48
C GLU A 116 -2.62 6.79 18.26
N PHE A 117 -3.78 6.14 18.41
CA PHE A 117 -4.76 5.95 17.35
C PHE A 117 -5.81 7.05 17.31
N VAL A 118 -5.38 8.28 17.01
CA VAL A 118 -6.26 9.43 16.94
C VAL A 118 -6.75 9.65 15.51
N LEU A 119 -8.05 9.92 15.36
CA LEU A 119 -8.65 10.23 14.07
C LEU A 119 -8.21 11.60 13.56
N LYS A 120 -7.70 11.63 12.32
CA LYS A 120 -7.32 12.87 11.62
C LYS A 120 -8.50 13.52 10.89
N SER A 121 -9.61 12.82 10.73
CA SER A 121 -10.85 13.29 10.12
C SER A 121 -12.05 12.55 10.72
N SER A 122 -13.22 13.19 10.69
CA SER A 122 -14.46 12.57 11.16
C SER A 122 -14.84 11.37 10.28
N ILE A 123 -15.36 10.33 10.93
CA ILE A 123 -15.83 9.11 10.28
C ILE A 123 -17.27 8.81 10.68
N VAL A 124 -18.00 8.14 9.78
CA VAL A 124 -19.38 7.75 10.00
C VAL A 124 -19.62 6.29 9.60
N LYS A 125 -20.56 5.63 10.27
CA LYS A 125 -21.28 4.47 9.76
C LYS A 125 -22.61 4.98 9.22
N ALA A 126 -22.83 4.90 7.93
CA ALA A 126 -24.00 5.47 7.30
C ALA A 126 -24.49 4.61 6.14
N VAL A 127 -25.79 4.66 5.90
CA VAL A 127 -26.43 4.19 4.67
C VAL A 127 -26.99 5.37 3.91
N TYR A 128 -26.94 5.33 2.60
CA TYR A 128 -27.50 6.40 1.78
C TYR A 128 -28.07 5.88 0.47
N VAL A 129 -28.95 6.67 -0.12
CA VAL A 129 -29.53 6.44 -1.44
C VAL A 129 -29.75 7.76 -2.18
N THR A 130 -29.53 7.74 -3.48
CA THR A 130 -29.86 8.84 -4.40
C THR A 130 -30.88 8.37 -5.41
N ALA A 131 -31.90 9.16 -5.67
CA ALA A 131 -33.00 8.82 -6.58
C ALA A 131 -33.43 10.05 -7.40
N PRO A 132 -33.99 9.88 -8.62
CA PRO A 132 -34.60 11.00 -9.32
C PRO A 132 -35.69 11.65 -8.47
N VAL A 133 -35.64 12.98 -8.30
CA VAL A 133 -36.50 13.72 -7.33
C VAL A 133 -38.02 13.51 -7.55
N LYS A 134 -38.42 13.33 -8.80
CA LYS A 134 -39.84 13.12 -9.18
C LYS A 134 -40.28 11.66 -9.16
N HIS A 135 -39.43 10.72 -8.82
CA HIS A 135 -39.76 9.29 -8.85
C HIS A 135 -40.69 8.91 -7.71
N PRO A 136 -41.78 8.15 -7.95
CA PRO A 136 -42.78 7.78 -6.94
C PRO A 136 -42.18 7.07 -5.70
N ALA A 137 -41.12 6.29 -5.87
CA ALA A 137 -40.47 5.57 -4.78
C ALA A 137 -39.77 6.50 -3.75
N VAL A 138 -39.51 7.78 -4.07
CA VAL A 138 -38.89 8.75 -3.17
C VAL A 138 -39.75 8.90 -1.87
N ALA A 139 -41.06 8.89 -1.97
CA ALA A 139 -41.93 8.94 -0.81
C ALA A 139 -41.71 7.75 0.14
N LYS A 140 -41.54 6.54 -0.41
CA LYS A 140 -41.24 5.34 0.36
C LYS A 140 -39.83 5.41 0.98
N ILE A 141 -38.80 5.80 0.21
CA ILE A 141 -37.44 5.99 0.72
C ILE A 141 -37.42 6.97 1.90
N LYS A 142 -38.09 8.13 1.73
CA LYS A 142 -38.17 9.12 2.77
C LYS A 142 -38.85 8.56 4.04
N LYS A 143 -39.90 7.77 3.90
CA LYS A 143 -40.59 7.12 5.02
C LYS A 143 -39.70 6.13 5.77
N ILE A 144 -38.90 5.36 5.04
CA ILE A 144 -37.94 4.38 5.63
C ILE A 144 -36.86 5.13 6.41
N ILE A 145 -36.17 6.08 5.75
CA ILE A 145 -35.01 6.77 6.33
C ILE A 145 -35.31 7.60 7.55
N LEU A 146 -36.56 8.08 7.65
CA LEU A 146 -37.06 8.92 8.76
C LEU A 146 -37.63 8.10 9.95
N ARG A 147 -37.56 6.76 9.92
CA ARG A 147 -38.04 5.96 11.06
C ARG A 147 -37.23 6.26 12.32
N ASP A 148 -37.91 6.45 13.45
CA ASP A 148 -37.21 6.72 14.72
C ASP A 148 -36.32 5.56 15.14
N ARG A 149 -36.84 4.33 15.06
CA ARG A 149 -36.07 3.10 15.27
C ARG A 149 -35.63 2.54 13.94
N PHE A 150 -34.45 2.92 13.51
CA PHE A 150 -33.85 2.44 12.25
C PHE A 150 -32.85 1.32 12.53
N GLY A 151 -33.03 0.16 11.89
CA GLY A 151 -32.21 -1.02 12.08
C GLY A 151 -32.01 -1.82 10.79
N ASP A 152 -31.46 -3.03 10.91
CA ASP A 152 -31.07 -3.86 9.76
C ASP A 152 -32.23 -4.16 8.80
N SER A 153 -33.46 -4.36 9.31
CA SER A 153 -34.63 -4.57 8.46
C SER A 153 -34.96 -3.34 7.60
N ASP A 154 -34.67 -2.13 8.12
CA ASP A 154 -34.90 -0.89 7.38
C ASP A 154 -33.83 -0.69 6.31
N VAL A 155 -32.59 -1.11 6.58
CA VAL A 155 -31.50 -1.13 5.60
C VAL A 155 -31.86 -2.05 4.44
N LEU A 156 -32.31 -3.27 4.72
CA LEU A 156 -32.76 -4.22 3.70
C LEU A 156 -33.93 -3.69 2.86
N GLU A 157 -34.94 -3.10 3.52
CA GLU A 157 -36.08 -2.50 2.81
C GLU A 157 -35.66 -1.32 1.93
N LEU A 158 -34.69 -0.52 2.39
CA LEU A 158 -34.12 0.60 1.65
C LEU A 158 -33.38 0.09 0.41
N GLU A 159 -32.50 -0.90 0.59
CA GLU A 159 -31.72 -1.53 -0.47
C GLU A 159 -32.62 -2.18 -1.52
N GLU A 160 -33.61 -2.98 -1.09
CA GLU A 160 -34.59 -3.58 -2.02
C GLU A 160 -35.36 -2.52 -2.81
N THR A 161 -35.80 -1.45 -2.12
CA THR A 161 -36.53 -0.37 -2.78
C THR A 161 -35.67 0.34 -3.82
N ALA A 162 -34.41 0.60 -3.49
CA ALA A 162 -33.47 1.25 -4.40
C ALA A 162 -33.12 0.34 -5.60
N SER A 163 -32.74 -0.91 -5.32
CA SER A 163 -32.34 -1.88 -6.35
C SER A 163 -33.46 -2.16 -7.36
N ARG A 164 -34.72 -2.31 -6.91
CA ARG A 164 -35.88 -2.50 -7.81
C ARG A 164 -36.11 -1.32 -8.76
N ASN A 165 -35.63 -0.14 -8.41
CA ASN A 165 -35.80 1.08 -9.21
C ASN A 165 -34.52 1.54 -9.89
N GLY A 166 -33.41 0.80 -9.76
CA GLY A 166 -32.11 1.15 -10.36
C GLY A 166 -31.45 2.38 -9.73
N PHE A 167 -31.69 2.66 -8.45
CA PHE A 167 -31.12 3.79 -7.74
C PHE A 167 -29.75 3.48 -7.19
N ASN A 168 -28.89 4.50 -7.12
CA ASN A 168 -27.58 4.38 -6.51
C ASN A 168 -27.69 4.52 -4.99
N GLY A 169 -26.90 3.72 -4.26
CA GLY A 169 -26.87 3.78 -2.81
C GLY A 169 -25.73 2.97 -2.22
N TYR A 170 -25.58 3.11 -0.90
CA TYR A 170 -24.66 2.34 -0.08
C TYR A 170 -25.41 1.84 1.16
N TYR A 171 -25.32 0.54 1.44
CA TYR A 171 -26.17 -0.12 2.43
C TYR A 171 -25.39 -0.92 3.48
N ASP A 172 -24.06 -0.92 3.43
CA ASP A 172 -23.28 -1.58 4.49
C ASP A 172 -23.19 -0.69 5.73
N ALA A 173 -24.10 -0.97 6.67
CA ALA A 173 -24.22 -0.27 7.94
C ALA A 173 -23.06 -0.56 8.93
N SER A 174 -22.22 -1.56 8.64
CA SER A 174 -21.16 -2.02 9.54
C SER A 174 -19.82 -1.31 9.33
N VAL A 175 -19.59 -0.77 8.14
CA VAL A 175 -18.30 -0.21 7.72
C VAL A 175 -18.21 1.28 8.06
N TRP A 176 -17.07 1.68 8.62
CA TRP A 176 -16.70 3.07 8.80
C TRP A 176 -16.20 3.69 7.49
N MET A 177 -16.73 4.86 7.15
CA MET A 177 -16.25 5.66 6.03
C MET A 177 -15.89 7.08 6.49
N PRO A 178 -14.95 7.77 5.83
CA PRO A 178 -14.69 9.19 6.07
C PRO A 178 -15.97 10.00 5.84
N PHE A 179 -16.27 10.96 6.72
CA PHE A 179 -17.46 11.82 6.56
C PHE A 179 -17.41 12.60 5.24
N VAL A 180 -16.22 13.03 4.81
CA VAL A 180 -16.03 13.68 3.51
C VAL A 180 -16.46 12.78 2.33
N ALA A 181 -16.32 11.47 2.44
CA ALA A 181 -16.80 10.55 1.40
C ALA A 181 -18.33 10.54 1.30
N LEU A 182 -19.04 10.65 2.43
CA LEU A 182 -20.48 10.85 2.40
C LEU A 182 -20.85 12.21 1.78
N GLN A 183 -20.09 13.26 2.07
CA GLN A 183 -20.32 14.61 1.52
C GLN A 183 -20.08 14.71 0.01
N THR A 184 -19.27 13.86 -0.58
CA THR A 184 -19.09 13.82 -2.06
C THR A 184 -20.35 13.32 -2.78
N VAL A 185 -21.18 12.51 -2.10
CA VAL A 185 -22.41 11.95 -2.68
C VAL A 185 -23.64 12.75 -2.23
N ILE A 186 -23.69 13.11 -0.96
CA ILE A 186 -24.78 13.87 -0.37
C ILE A 186 -24.31 15.33 -0.23
N PRO A 187 -24.85 16.29 -1.00
CA PRO A 187 -24.33 17.65 -1.05
C PRO A 187 -24.68 18.44 0.22
N VAL A 188 -24.03 18.07 1.35
CA VAL A 188 -24.15 18.77 2.63
C VAL A 188 -22.87 19.52 2.95
N THR A 189 -23.01 20.75 3.42
CA THR A 189 -21.89 21.54 3.93
C THR A 189 -21.95 21.55 5.46
N ALA A 190 -20.88 21.10 6.10
CA ALA A 190 -20.74 21.11 7.54
C ALA A 190 -19.51 21.95 7.93
N TYR A 191 -19.74 23.21 8.30
CA TYR A 191 -18.63 24.08 8.79
C TYR A 191 -18.05 23.59 10.13
N ASN A 192 -18.87 22.92 10.94
CA ASN A 192 -18.46 22.24 12.16
C ASN A 192 -19.02 20.82 12.11
N GLU A 193 -18.16 19.86 11.76
CA GLU A 193 -18.54 18.45 11.59
C GLU A 193 -19.06 17.83 12.88
N GLN A 194 -18.46 18.15 14.03
CA GLN A 194 -18.88 17.61 15.31
C GLN A 194 -20.34 18.06 15.65
N LEU A 195 -20.62 19.33 15.50
CA LEU A 195 -21.96 19.86 15.75
C LEU A 195 -22.97 19.30 14.76
N PHE A 196 -22.60 19.23 13.48
CA PHE A 196 -23.44 18.68 12.42
C PHE A 196 -23.79 17.22 12.69
N LEU A 197 -22.81 16.36 12.94
CA LEU A 197 -22.98 14.92 13.18
C LEU A 197 -23.75 14.63 14.48
N ARG A 198 -23.62 15.51 15.47
CA ARG A 198 -24.40 15.43 16.71
C ARG A 198 -25.89 15.72 16.48
N GLN A 199 -26.22 16.67 15.60
CA GLN A 199 -27.58 17.15 15.38
C GLN A 199 -28.30 16.41 14.24
N HIS A 200 -27.59 15.92 13.24
CA HIS A 200 -28.17 15.39 12.00
C HIS A 200 -27.89 13.90 11.85
N ARG A 201 -28.76 13.07 12.46
CA ARG A 201 -28.70 11.61 12.26
C ARG A 201 -29.37 11.17 10.97
N THR A 202 -30.24 11.99 10.43
CA THR A 202 -30.94 11.76 9.17
C THR A 202 -30.76 12.99 8.29
N ILE A 203 -30.40 12.76 7.04
CA ILE A 203 -30.22 13.77 6.04
C ILE A 203 -31.17 13.46 4.90
N THR A 204 -32.04 14.42 4.57
CA THR A 204 -32.90 14.37 3.38
C THR A 204 -32.85 15.72 2.71
N LEU A 205 -32.44 15.77 1.47
CA LEU A 205 -32.36 16.95 0.64
C LEU A 205 -32.61 16.62 -0.83
N SER A 206 -32.88 17.60 -1.63
CA SER A 206 -33.04 17.44 -3.08
C SER A 206 -32.53 18.68 -3.80
N ASP A 207 -32.06 18.48 -4.99
CA ASP A 207 -31.85 19.53 -6.00
C ASP A 207 -32.91 19.40 -7.11
N ASP A 208 -32.65 20.02 -8.26
CA ASP A 208 -33.58 20.01 -9.40
C ASP A 208 -33.76 18.62 -10.03
N SER A 209 -32.80 17.72 -9.85
CA SER A 209 -32.69 16.42 -10.51
C SER A 209 -32.81 15.25 -9.55
N LEU A 210 -32.15 15.32 -8.40
CA LEU A 210 -31.96 14.22 -7.49
C LEU A 210 -32.52 14.51 -6.09
N PHE A 211 -33.02 13.46 -5.49
CA PHE A 211 -33.31 13.36 -4.07
C PHE A 211 -32.20 12.56 -3.41
N TYR A 212 -31.71 13.04 -2.30
CA TYR A 212 -30.66 12.43 -1.49
C TYR A 212 -31.20 12.08 -0.11
N ALA A 213 -30.92 10.88 0.35
CA ALA A 213 -31.29 10.46 1.68
C ALA A 213 -30.13 9.68 2.31
N ALA A 214 -29.78 10.02 3.55
CA ALA A 214 -28.79 9.30 4.32
C ALA A 214 -29.22 9.13 5.77
N ARG A 215 -28.85 7.98 6.36
CA ARG A 215 -28.98 7.71 7.79
C ARG A 215 -27.60 7.48 8.38
N ILE A 216 -27.19 8.32 9.32
CA ILE A 216 -25.96 8.19 10.09
C ILE A 216 -26.28 7.34 11.31
N LEU A 217 -25.72 6.13 11.34
CA LEU A 217 -25.95 5.15 12.41
C LEU A 217 -25.00 5.39 13.58
N ASN A 218 -23.75 5.68 13.26
CA ASN A 218 -22.72 6.02 14.23
C ASN A 218 -21.77 7.05 13.65
N TYR A 219 -21.05 7.77 14.50
CA TYR A 219 -20.00 8.69 14.08
C TYR A 219 -18.92 8.81 15.14
N LYS A 220 -17.73 9.18 14.70
CA LYS A 220 -16.64 9.68 15.52
C LYS A 220 -16.06 10.92 14.85
N VAL A 221 -15.67 11.88 15.66
CA VAL A 221 -15.13 13.14 15.14
C VAL A 221 -13.58 13.15 15.21
N THR A 222 -12.99 14.09 14.51
CA THR A 222 -11.56 14.39 14.59
C THR A 222 -11.11 14.46 16.06
N ASP A 223 -9.90 14.00 16.33
CA ASP A 223 -9.26 13.90 17.65
C ASP A 223 -9.86 12.84 18.61
N GLU A 224 -10.92 12.15 18.24
CA GLU A 224 -11.35 10.95 18.99
C GLU A 224 -10.49 9.73 18.64
N THR A 225 -10.49 8.75 19.57
CA THR A 225 -9.81 7.47 19.33
C THR A 225 -10.45 6.72 18.17
N SER A 226 -9.64 6.36 17.18
CA SER A 226 -10.04 5.56 16.02
C SER A 226 -10.56 4.19 16.46
N PRO A 227 -11.64 3.66 15.88
CA PRO A 227 -12.10 2.29 16.14
C PRO A 227 -11.05 1.25 15.81
N LEU A 228 -11.01 0.16 16.58
CA LEU A 228 -10.10 -0.96 16.34
C LEU A 228 -10.24 -1.54 14.93
N GLU A 229 -11.46 -1.58 14.41
CA GLU A 229 -11.76 -2.10 13.07
C GLU A 229 -10.95 -1.38 11.97
N LEU A 230 -10.73 -0.08 12.12
CA LEU A 230 -9.93 0.71 11.17
C LEU A 230 -8.42 0.58 11.40
N GLN A 231 -8.00 0.12 12.58
CA GLN A 231 -6.59 0.01 12.95
C GLN A 231 -6.06 -1.42 12.83
N HIS A 232 -6.91 -2.40 12.52
CA HIS A 232 -6.56 -3.81 12.51
C HIS A 232 -5.30 -4.11 11.68
N ASP A 233 -5.28 -3.68 10.42
CA ASP A 233 -4.17 -3.96 9.52
C ASP A 233 -2.93 -3.13 9.85
N ASN A 234 -3.13 -1.89 10.31
CA ASN A 234 -2.06 -1.03 10.78
C ASN A 234 -1.36 -1.64 12.01
N ILE A 235 -2.12 -2.08 13.01
CA ILE A 235 -1.58 -2.72 14.20
C ILE A 235 -0.88 -4.03 13.85
N ARG A 236 -1.45 -4.82 12.95
CA ARG A 236 -0.80 -6.02 12.45
C ARG A 236 0.56 -5.72 11.84
N ALA A 237 0.65 -4.69 11.02
CA ALA A 237 1.91 -4.26 10.40
C ALA A 237 2.93 -3.78 11.45
N ILE A 238 2.50 -3.04 12.48
CA ILE A 238 3.35 -2.60 13.58
C ILE A 238 3.91 -3.79 14.35
N ILE A 239 3.07 -4.76 14.72
CA ILE A 239 3.50 -5.97 15.45
C ILE A 239 4.54 -6.75 14.62
N LEU A 240 4.31 -6.93 13.32
CA LEU A 240 5.26 -7.60 12.44
C LEU A 240 6.57 -6.83 12.31
N ASN A 241 6.51 -5.50 12.25
CA ASN A 241 7.71 -4.67 12.21
C ASN A 241 8.52 -4.75 13.51
N HIS A 242 7.87 -4.77 14.69
CA HIS A 242 8.55 -5.00 15.96
C HIS A 242 9.25 -6.36 15.98
N ARG A 243 8.57 -7.46 15.57
CA ARG A 243 9.20 -8.79 15.47
C ARG A 243 10.42 -8.79 14.55
N LYS A 244 10.34 -8.09 13.42
CA LYS A 244 11.47 -7.92 12.49
C LYS A 244 12.65 -7.21 13.17
N ILE A 245 12.39 -6.12 13.87
CA ILE A 245 13.43 -5.35 14.58
C ILE A 245 14.06 -6.22 15.66
N ASP A 246 13.29 -6.98 16.43
CA ASP A 246 13.79 -7.87 17.47
C ASP A 246 14.70 -8.97 16.91
N ILE A 247 14.31 -9.59 15.78
CA ILE A 247 15.12 -10.58 15.06
C ILE A 247 16.46 -9.96 14.65
N LEU A 248 16.43 -8.75 14.05
CA LEU A 248 17.65 -8.08 13.59
C LEU A 248 18.56 -7.67 14.75
N ASN A 249 18.00 -7.15 15.83
CA ASN A 249 18.78 -6.78 17.03
C ASN A 249 19.44 -8.01 17.64
N LYS A 250 18.70 -9.11 17.76
CA LYS A 250 19.24 -10.37 18.25
C LYS A 250 20.33 -10.91 17.33
N LEU A 251 20.12 -10.97 16.02
CA LEU A 251 21.11 -11.40 15.04
C LEU A 251 22.41 -10.62 15.18
N ARG A 252 22.33 -9.29 15.19
CA ARG A 252 23.50 -8.41 15.29
C ARG A 252 24.26 -8.60 16.61
N SER A 253 23.52 -8.77 17.70
CA SER A 253 24.09 -9.03 19.03
C SER A 253 24.80 -10.38 19.09
N ASP A 254 24.16 -11.44 18.56
CA ASP A 254 24.69 -12.80 18.59
C ASP A 254 25.94 -12.91 17.70
N LEU A 255 25.94 -12.31 16.50
CA LEU A 255 27.08 -12.27 15.59
C LEU A 255 28.28 -11.50 16.19
N LEU A 256 28.00 -10.37 16.85
CA LEU A 256 29.07 -9.59 17.51
C LEU A 256 29.69 -10.41 18.66
N LYS A 257 28.88 -11.05 19.47
CA LYS A 257 29.32 -11.88 20.57
C LYS A 257 30.17 -13.06 20.09
N GLU A 258 29.71 -13.76 19.04
CA GLU A 258 30.46 -14.85 18.41
C GLU A 258 31.84 -14.38 17.90
N ALA A 259 31.87 -13.21 17.24
CA ALA A 259 33.12 -12.63 16.74
C ALA A 259 34.08 -12.20 17.87
N GLU A 260 33.57 -11.72 19.00
CA GLU A 260 34.37 -11.37 20.19
C GLU A 260 34.93 -12.62 20.85
N GLU A 261 34.11 -13.63 21.09
CA GLU A 261 34.51 -14.92 21.69
C GLU A 261 35.51 -15.66 20.81
N GLY A 262 35.35 -15.55 19.48
CA GLY A 262 36.30 -16.12 18.50
C GLY A 262 37.60 -15.33 18.35
N GLY A 263 37.75 -14.19 19.03
CA GLY A 263 38.97 -13.35 18.95
C GLY A 263 39.15 -12.60 17.63
N TYR A 264 38.09 -12.51 16.83
CA TYR A 264 38.09 -11.78 15.54
C TYR A 264 37.94 -10.26 15.71
N VAL A 265 37.46 -9.78 16.87
CA VAL A 265 37.29 -8.34 17.16
C VAL A 265 38.51 -7.82 17.90
N LYS A 266 39.20 -6.83 17.31
CA LYS A 266 40.36 -6.13 17.93
C LYS A 266 40.04 -4.64 17.98
N ARG A 267 39.86 -4.06 19.19
CA ARG A 267 39.69 -2.62 19.40
C ARG A 267 41.06 -1.99 19.69
N LYS A 268 41.40 -0.91 18.97
CA LYS A 268 42.69 -0.20 19.10
C LYS A 268 42.44 1.29 19.44
N PHE A 269 41.60 1.57 20.44
CA PHE A 269 41.36 2.91 20.97
C PHE A 269 41.62 2.96 22.44
#